data_609ad1046bc72ae3181dc9da96c1cd29
#
_entry.id   609ad1046bc72ae3181dc9da96c1cd29
#
_cell.length_a   1.000
_cell.length_b   1.000
_cell.length_c   1.000
_cell.angle_alpha   90.00
_cell.angle_beta   90.00
_cell.angle_gamma   90.00
#
_symmetry.space_group_name_H-M   'P 1'
#
loop_
_entity.id
_entity.type
_entity.pdbx_description
1 polymer ?
#
loop_
_entity_poly.entity_id
_entity_poly.type
_entity_poly.pdbx_seq_one_letter_code
_entity_poly.pdbx_strand_id
1 'polypeptide(L)'
;MTKTALVTGASRGIGLETVRRFIFNSEDITTVVMFARDSQDFRDAIEELKETIPLGRKIVPRFVDVGDREALAQAVTEVHAEVGRIHVVVNNAGYTNPVPLQQVDMEDFEKTIEVNLYGPFTVVQTLLNSGNVFELIVNIASTAGINGRSGWLTYSASKAAVINMSQVMREELAIYGTRVVCLSPGRTATALRRTLAPDEDPSTIMQPEHVAKVIETFASPVGRFIDSENIVVRQ
;
A
#
# COMPACT_ATOMS: atom_id res chain seq x y z
N MET A 1 -10.44 -2.12 -21.63
CA MET A 1 -11.30 -1.36 -20.68
C MET A 1 -10.38 -0.58 -19.76
N THR A 2 -10.73 0.69 -19.48
CA THR A 2 -9.95 1.52 -18.57
C THR A 2 -10.19 1.09 -17.11
N LYS A 3 -9.14 1.03 -16.31
CA LYS A 3 -9.18 0.63 -14.89
C LYS A 3 -8.75 1.76 -13.97
N THR A 4 -9.27 1.71 -12.76
CA THR A 4 -8.88 2.59 -11.66
C THR A 4 -8.13 1.81 -10.59
N ALA A 5 -7.00 2.34 -10.14
CA ALA A 5 -6.27 1.86 -8.98
C ALA A 5 -6.36 2.85 -7.82
N LEU A 6 -6.30 2.36 -6.58
CA LEU A 6 -6.14 3.14 -5.37
C LEU A 6 -4.85 2.72 -4.67
N VAL A 7 -4.00 3.70 -4.32
CA VAL A 7 -2.73 3.49 -3.63
C VAL A 7 -2.70 4.31 -2.35
N THR A 8 -2.50 3.67 -1.20
CA THR A 8 -2.29 4.37 0.08
C THR A 8 -0.81 4.59 0.35
N GLY A 9 -0.46 5.67 1.07
CA GLY A 9 0.94 6.05 1.29
C GLY A 9 1.63 6.49 0.00
N ALA A 10 0.90 7.18 -0.88
CA ALA A 10 1.30 7.54 -2.22
C ALA A 10 2.22 8.77 -2.32
N SER A 11 2.64 9.37 -1.19
CA SER A 11 3.46 10.59 -1.18
C SER A 11 4.93 10.36 -1.54
N ARG A 12 5.46 9.16 -1.33
CA ARG A 12 6.88 8.83 -1.53
C ARG A 12 7.12 7.31 -1.52
N GLY A 13 8.36 6.92 -1.82
CA GLY A 13 8.83 5.53 -1.72
C GLY A 13 8.02 4.57 -2.58
N ILE A 14 7.74 3.36 -2.08
CA ILE A 14 7.06 2.30 -2.84
C ILE A 14 5.69 2.77 -3.36
N GLY A 15 4.92 3.53 -2.56
CA GLY A 15 3.60 4.00 -2.97
C GLY A 15 3.66 4.96 -4.15
N LEU A 16 4.54 5.96 -4.11
CA LEU A 16 4.71 6.91 -5.22
C LEU A 16 5.24 6.22 -6.48
N GLU A 17 6.23 5.34 -6.35
CA GLU A 17 6.74 4.59 -7.50
C GLU A 17 5.69 3.64 -8.10
N THR A 18 4.80 3.10 -7.27
CA THR A 18 3.65 2.32 -7.76
C THR A 18 2.68 3.19 -8.57
N VAL A 19 2.39 4.42 -8.09
CA VAL A 19 1.58 5.39 -8.85
C VAL A 19 2.24 5.71 -10.19
N ARG A 20 3.54 6.04 -10.20
CA ARG A 20 4.28 6.31 -11.45
C ARG A 20 4.20 5.12 -12.40
N ARG A 21 4.43 3.90 -11.92
CA ARG A 21 4.32 2.69 -12.72
C ARG A 21 2.94 2.52 -13.34
N PHE A 22 1.88 2.69 -12.57
CA PHE A 22 0.53 2.56 -13.07
C PHE A 22 0.18 3.65 -14.09
N ILE A 23 0.61 4.89 -13.85
CA ILE A 23 0.31 6.01 -14.74
C ILE A 23 1.13 5.98 -16.03
N PHE A 24 2.38 5.55 -16.00
CA PHE A 24 3.24 5.64 -17.18
C PHE A 24 3.36 4.32 -17.96
N ASN A 25 3.24 3.18 -17.30
CA ASN A 25 3.57 1.88 -17.91
C ASN A 25 2.37 0.93 -18.05
N SER A 26 1.32 1.04 -17.22
CA SER A 26 0.18 0.13 -17.33
C SER A 26 -0.58 0.35 -18.63
N GLU A 27 -1.01 -0.73 -19.27
CA GLU A 27 -1.82 -0.64 -20.50
C GLU A 27 -3.28 -0.24 -20.22
N ASP A 28 -3.82 -0.62 -19.07
CA ASP A 28 -5.25 -0.50 -18.77
C ASP A 28 -5.57 0.33 -17.51
N ILE A 29 -4.64 0.56 -16.59
CA ILE A 29 -4.84 1.47 -15.46
C ILE A 29 -4.62 2.91 -15.92
N THR A 30 -5.71 3.65 -16.07
CA THR A 30 -5.69 5.03 -16.57
C THR A 30 -6.02 6.06 -15.49
N THR A 31 -6.56 5.62 -14.35
CA THR A 31 -6.87 6.46 -13.21
C THR A 31 -6.19 5.91 -11.96
N VAL A 32 -5.45 6.75 -11.24
CA VAL A 32 -4.86 6.35 -9.95
C VAL A 32 -5.29 7.32 -8.86
N VAL A 33 -6.04 6.79 -7.89
CA VAL A 33 -6.36 7.47 -6.64
C VAL A 33 -5.17 7.39 -5.72
N MET A 34 -4.76 8.53 -5.19
CA MET A 34 -3.58 8.67 -4.34
C MET A 34 -3.99 9.12 -2.95
N PHE A 35 -3.82 8.27 -1.94
CA PHE A 35 -4.08 8.62 -0.54
C PHE A 35 -2.78 8.82 0.21
N ALA A 36 -2.61 9.99 0.83
CA ALA A 36 -1.53 10.27 1.76
C ALA A 36 -1.91 11.43 2.70
N ARG A 37 -1.20 11.56 3.81
CA ARG A 37 -1.33 12.70 4.70
C ARG A 37 -0.90 13.99 3.99
N ASP A 38 -1.41 15.11 4.43
CA ASP A 38 -0.94 16.41 3.96
C ASP A 38 0.54 16.60 4.35
N SER A 39 1.37 16.73 3.33
CA SER A 39 2.82 16.92 3.47
C SER A 39 3.38 17.60 2.22
N GLN A 40 4.53 18.27 2.36
CA GLN A 40 5.18 18.86 1.21
C GLN A 40 5.56 17.80 0.15
N ASP A 41 6.12 16.67 0.57
CA ASP A 41 6.42 15.53 -0.34
C ASP A 41 5.22 15.14 -1.20
N PHE A 42 4.01 15.15 -0.62
CA PHE A 42 2.81 14.75 -1.37
C PHE A 42 2.34 15.84 -2.33
N ARG A 43 2.44 17.11 -1.93
CA ARG A 43 2.11 18.25 -2.81
C ARG A 43 3.06 18.30 -4.01
N ASP A 44 4.36 18.15 -3.78
CA ASP A 44 5.38 18.15 -4.84
C ASP A 44 5.17 16.96 -5.80
N ALA A 45 4.87 15.76 -5.28
CA ALA A 45 4.57 14.59 -6.11
C ALA A 45 3.31 14.79 -6.98
N ILE A 46 2.27 15.46 -6.46
CA ILE A 46 1.06 15.77 -7.22
C ILE A 46 1.37 16.75 -8.34
N GLU A 47 2.14 17.81 -8.08
CA GLU A 47 2.53 18.81 -9.07
C GLU A 47 3.37 18.18 -10.18
N GLU A 48 4.43 17.46 -9.84
CA GLU A 48 5.27 16.72 -10.79
C GLU A 48 4.45 15.80 -11.71
N LEU A 49 3.57 14.99 -11.09
CA LEU A 49 2.74 14.08 -11.86
C LEU A 49 1.78 14.82 -12.80
N LYS A 50 1.14 15.92 -12.35
CA LYS A 50 0.23 16.70 -13.19
C LYS A 50 0.89 17.27 -14.43
N GLU A 51 2.16 17.66 -14.33
CA GLU A 51 2.95 18.20 -15.45
C GLU A 51 3.36 17.12 -16.47
N THR A 52 3.50 15.87 -16.01
CA THR A 52 4.11 14.79 -16.81
C THR A 52 3.14 13.69 -17.24
N ILE A 53 1.92 13.70 -16.69
CA ILE A 53 0.91 12.65 -16.91
C ILE A 53 0.52 12.55 -18.40
N PRO A 54 0.50 11.34 -19.01
CA PRO A 54 0.11 11.17 -20.40
C PRO A 54 -1.36 11.52 -20.65
N LEU A 55 -1.66 11.98 -21.86
CA LEU A 55 -3.04 12.29 -22.28
C LEU A 55 -3.97 11.07 -22.08
N GLY A 56 -5.14 11.32 -21.52
CA GLY A 56 -6.14 10.28 -21.22
C GLY A 56 -5.91 9.53 -19.93
N ARG A 57 -4.88 9.90 -19.15
CA ARG A 57 -4.65 9.37 -17.81
C ARG A 57 -4.88 10.46 -16.76
N LYS A 58 -5.20 10.07 -15.52
CA LYS A 58 -5.39 11.03 -14.43
C LYS A 58 -4.99 10.48 -13.08
N ILE A 59 -4.58 11.37 -12.20
CA ILE A 59 -4.43 11.11 -10.76
C ILE A 59 -5.58 11.80 -10.01
N VAL A 60 -5.99 11.18 -8.90
CA VAL A 60 -7.05 11.68 -8.01
C VAL A 60 -6.47 11.70 -6.58
N PRO A 61 -5.77 12.79 -6.19
CA PRO A 61 -5.17 12.88 -4.87
C PRO A 61 -6.21 13.18 -3.79
N ARG A 62 -6.01 12.61 -2.58
CA ARG A 62 -6.76 12.90 -1.36
C ARG A 62 -5.81 12.99 -0.18
N PHE A 63 -5.96 14.05 0.59
CA PHE A 63 -5.24 14.24 1.84
C PHE A 63 -6.00 13.53 2.96
N VAL A 64 -5.49 12.38 3.40
CA VAL A 64 -6.12 11.56 4.43
C VAL A 64 -5.07 10.80 5.24
N ASP A 65 -5.24 10.74 6.55
CA ASP A 65 -4.48 9.82 7.41
C ASP A 65 -5.21 8.48 7.48
N VAL A 66 -4.55 7.42 7.03
CA VAL A 66 -5.13 6.07 7.07
C VAL A 66 -5.29 5.52 8.50
N GLY A 67 -4.69 6.16 9.50
CA GLY A 67 -4.88 5.87 10.92
C GLY A 67 -6.19 6.45 11.48
N ASP A 68 -6.75 7.48 10.84
CA ASP A 68 -8.09 7.99 11.16
C ASP A 68 -9.15 7.20 10.38
N ARG A 69 -9.78 6.23 11.05
CA ARG A 69 -10.72 5.29 10.42
C ARG A 69 -11.97 5.97 9.87
N GLU A 70 -12.48 6.99 10.54
CA GLU A 70 -13.69 7.70 10.10
C GLU A 70 -13.40 8.56 8.87
N ALA A 71 -12.36 9.37 8.93
CA ALA A 71 -11.91 10.19 7.80
C ALA A 71 -11.51 9.32 6.60
N LEU A 72 -10.86 8.17 6.84
CA LEU A 72 -10.51 7.22 5.78
C LEU A 72 -11.75 6.61 5.12
N ALA A 73 -12.72 6.13 5.89
CA ALA A 73 -13.95 5.55 5.36
C ALA A 73 -14.74 6.58 4.55
N GLN A 74 -14.82 7.83 5.01
CA GLN A 74 -15.44 8.93 4.28
C GLN A 74 -14.71 9.19 2.96
N ALA A 75 -13.38 9.35 2.97
CA ALA A 75 -12.58 9.60 1.77
C ALA A 75 -12.68 8.47 0.74
N VAL A 76 -12.74 7.21 1.19
CA VAL A 76 -12.94 6.04 0.33
C VAL A 76 -14.32 6.08 -0.34
N THR A 77 -15.37 6.40 0.43
CA THR A 77 -16.75 6.51 -0.08
C THR A 77 -16.88 7.62 -1.13
N GLU A 78 -16.34 8.81 -0.84
CA GLU A 78 -16.35 9.96 -1.74
C GLU A 78 -15.60 9.66 -3.04
N VAL A 79 -14.42 9.08 -2.94
CA VAL A 79 -13.64 8.71 -4.12
C VAL A 79 -14.33 7.64 -4.95
N HIS A 80 -14.94 6.61 -4.32
CA HIS A 80 -15.69 5.59 -5.04
C HIS A 80 -16.87 6.19 -5.80
N ALA A 81 -17.58 7.15 -5.20
CA ALA A 81 -18.66 7.88 -5.87
C ALA A 81 -18.14 8.71 -7.06
N GLU A 82 -16.93 9.29 -6.98
CA GLU A 82 -16.35 10.11 -8.04
C GLU A 82 -15.81 9.30 -9.22
N VAL A 83 -15.04 8.24 -8.94
CA VAL A 83 -14.32 7.49 -9.98
C VAL A 83 -15.02 6.20 -10.41
N GLY A 84 -16.08 5.81 -9.72
CA GLY A 84 -16.75 4.53 -9.92
C GLY A 84 -15.90 3.35 -9.42
N ARG A 85 -15.98 2.22 -10.11
CA ARG A 85 -15.30 0.98 -9.72
C ARG A 85 -13.79 1.16 -9.55
N ILE A 86 -13.28 0.74 -8.39
CA ILE A 86 -11.85 0.62 -8.10
C ILE A 86 -11.43 -0.84 -8.33
N HIS A 87 -10.65 -1.06 -9.37
CA HIS A 87 -10.25 -2.41 -9.83
C HIS A 87 -9.07 -2.97 -9.02
N VAL A 88 -8.12 -2.09 -8.69
CA VAL A 88 -6.88 -2.46 -8.00
C VAL A 88 -6.73 -1.60 -6.74
N VAL A 89 -6.45 -2.24 -5.61
CA VAL A 89 -6.09 -1.56 -4.35
C VAL A 89 -4.69 -1.96 -3.95
N VAL A 90 -3.85 -0.98 -3.63
CA VAL A 90 -2.51 -1.19 -3.05
C VAL A 90 -2.47 -0.54 -1.67
N ASN A 91 -2.61 -1.35 -0.64
CA ASN A 91 -2.49 -0.95 0.75
C ASN A 91 -1.01 -0.89 1.13
N ASN A 92 -0.39 0.27 0.91
CA ASN A 92 1.05 0.48 1.10
C ASN A 92 1.38 1.41 2.28
N ALA A 93 0.46 2.25 2.74
CA ALA A 93 0.71 3.11 3.89
C ALA A 93 1.22 2.32 5.09
N GLY A 94 2.17 2.88 5.82
CA GLY A 94 2.75 2.22 6.97
C GLY A 94 3.40 3.19 7.94
N TYR A 95 3.43 2.77 9.21
CA TYR A 95 4.05 3.48 10.32
C TYR A 95 4.94 2.53 11.12
N THR A 96 5.98 3.07 11.73
CA THR A 96 6.88 2.35 12.65
C THR A 96 7.55 3.32 13.60
N ASN A 97 7.76 2.85 14.81
CA ASN A 97 8.62 3.49 15.82
C ASN A 97 9.44 2.38 16.52
N PRO A 98 10.69 2.13 16.09
CA PRO A 98 11.51 1.06 16.64
C PRO A 98 12.06 1.45 18.02
N VAL A 99 11.67 0.71 19.04
CA VAL A 99 12.16 0.87 20.41
C VAL A 99 12.31 -0.51 21.08
N PRO A 100 13.20 -0.67 22.08
CA PRO A 100 13.26 -1.89 22.89
C PRO A 100 11.92 -2.20 23.57
N LEU A 101 11.62 -3.48 23.80
CA LEU A 101 10.34 -3.95 24.37
C LEU A 101 9.89 -3.18 25.60
N GLN A 102 10.80 -2.90 26.53
CA GLN A 102 10.50 -2.20 27.78
C GLN A 102 10.19 -0.69 27.60
N GLN A 103 10.42 -0.16 26.40
CA GLN A 103 10.18 1.26 26.05
C GLN A 103 8.98 1.44 25.12
N VAL A 104 8.30 0.35 24.78
CA VAL A 104 7.11 0.44 23.92
C VAL A 104 6.02 1.19 24.65
N ASP A 105 5.60 2.30 24.08
CA ASP A 105 4.42 3.05 24.52
C ASP A 105 3.15 2.47 23.88
N MET A 106 2.08 2.37 24.66
CA MET A 106 0.80 1.80 24.19
C MET A 106 0.13 2.69 23.14
N GLU A 107 0.21 4.01 23.28
CA GLU A 107 -0.33 4.94 22.28
C GLU A 107 0.36 4.76 20.92
N ASP A 108 1.69 4.57 20.92
CA ASP A 108 2.45 4.29 19.71
C ASP A 108 2.15 2.90 19.13
N PHE A 109 1.91 1.90 20.01
CA PHE A 109 1.47 0.57 19.56
C PHE A 109 0.09 0.65 18.87
N GLU A 110 -0.87 1.31 19.48
CA GLU A 110 -2.21 1.52 18.94
C GLU A 110 -2.13 2.21 17.59
N LYS A 111 -1.37 3.30 17.48
CA LYS A 111 -1.12 4.00 16.21
C LYS A 111 -0.51 3.09 15.14
N THR A 112 0.43 2.22 15.53
CA THR A 112 1.02 1.25 14.60
C THR A 112 -0.04 0.30 14.06
N ILE A 113 -0.95 -0.19 14.90
CA ILE A 113 -2.06 -1.07 14.51
C ILE A 113 -3.09 -0.31 13.66
N GLU A 114 -3.44 0.91 14.04
CA GLU A 114 -4.38 1.74 13.28
C GLU A 114 -3.90 1.96 11.85
N VAL A 115 -2.65 2.38 11.68
CA VAL A 115 -2.10 2.65 10.35
C VAL A 115 -1.87 1.37 9.55
N ASN A 116 -1.20 0.36 10.15
CA ASN A 116 -0.71 -0.80 9.41
C ASN A 116 -1.74 -1.90 9.19
N LEU A 117 -2.75 -2.01 10.06
CA LEU A 117 -3.74 -3.09 10.04
C LEU A 117 -5.16 -2.57 9.80
N TYR A 118 -5.64 -1.63 10.61
CA TYR A 118 -7.00 -1.12 10.46
C TYR A 118 -7.16 -0.28 9.19
N GLY A 119 -6.15 0.49 8.77
CA GLY A 119 -6.18 1.24 7.54
C GLY A 119 -6.48 0.37 6.32
N PRO A 120 -5.67 -0.67 6.02
CA PRO A 120 -5.96 -1.63 4.94
C PRO A 120 -7.34 -2.30 5.04
N PHE A 121 -7.72 -2.71 6.24
CA PHE A 121 -9.04 -3.29 6.51
C PHE A 121 -10.16 -2.30 6.16
N THR A 122 -10.08 -1.06 6.65
CA THR A 122 -11.09 -0.01 6.42
C THR A 122 -11.27 0.29 4.93
N VAL A 123 -10.17 0.41 4.17
CA VAL A 123 -10.24 0.65 2.71
C VAL A 123 -11.02 -0.46 2.03
N VAL A 124 -10.67 -1.72 2.29
CA VAL A 124 -11.31 -2.87 1.62
C VAL A 124 -12.75 -3.02 2.05
N GLN A 125 -13.05 -2.97 3.35
CA GLN A 125 -14.40 -3.12 3.88
C GLN A 125 -15.35 -2.02 3.38
N THR A 126 -14.90 -0.75 3.39
CA THR A 126 -15.71 0.37 2.92
C THR A 126 -16.07 0.21 1.45
N LEU A 127 -15.12 -0.17 0.60
CA LEU A 127 -15.36 -0.41 -0.82
C LEU A 127 -16.30 -1.60 -1.04
N LEU A 128 -16.15 -2.71 -0.31
CA LEU A 128 -17.07 -3.86 -0.38
C LEU A 128 -18.50 -3.45 0.00
N ASN A 129 -18.66 -2.71 1.10
CA ASN A 129 -19.95 -2.22 1.57
C ASN A 129 -20.58 -1.22 0.60
N SER A 130 -19.78 -0.56 -0.24
CA SER A 130 -20.24 0.30 -1.34
C SER A 130 -20.53 -0.47 -2.64
N GLY A 131 -20.50 -1.79 -2.62
CA GLY A 131 -20.77 -2.64 -3.78
C GLY A 131 -19.61 -2.74 -4.79
N ASN A 132 -18.38 -2.33 -4.41
CA ASN A 132 -17.22 -2.45 -5.28
C ASN A 132 -16.80 -3.90 -5.46
N VAL A 133 -16.39 -4.25 -6.67
CA VAL A 133 -15.79 -5.57 -6.99
C VAL A 133 -14.35 -5.34 -7.47
N PHE A 134 -13.39 -5.92 -6.76
CA PHE A 134 -11.98 -5.80 -7.09
C PHE A 134 -11.54 -6.83 -8.14
N GLU A 135 -10.48 -6.52 -8.86
CA GLU A 135 -9.68 -7.51 -9.60
C GLU A 135 -8.45 -7.95 -8.77
N LEU A 136 -7.85 -6.99 -8.05
CA LEU A 136 -6.63 -7.23 -7.29
C LEU A 136 -6.57 -6.35 -6.05
N ILE A 137 -6.21 -6.96 -4.92
CA ILE A 137 -5.80 -6.27 -3.70
C ILE A 137 -4.36 -6.67 -3.41
N VAL A 138 -3.46 -5.69 -3.25
CA VAL A 138 -2.08 -5.89 -2.83
C VAL A 138 -1.90 -5.28 -1.44
N ASN A 139 -1.62 -6.11 -0.45
CA ASN A 139 -1.31 -5.65 0.90
C ASN A 139 0.21 -5.69 1.12
N ILE A 140 0.80 -4.54 1.44
CA ILE A 140 2.24 -4.45 1.70
C ILE A 140 2.52 -4.81 3.17
N ALA A 141 3.02 -6.02 3.36
CA ALA A 141 3.55 -6.51 4.64
C ALA A 141 5.04 -6.16 4.79
N SER A 142 5.82 -7.10 5.28
CA SER A 142 7.29 -6.99 5.42
C SER A 142 7.89 -8.35 5.76
N THR A 143 9.15 -8.56 5.42
CA THR A 143 9.91 -9.70 5.98
C THR A 143 10.01 -9.66 7.51
N ALA A 144 9.80 -8.50 8.13
CA ALA A 144 9.70 -8.37 9.59
C ALA A 144 8.41 -8.99 10.17
N GLY A 145 7.35 -9.15 9.36
CA GLY A 145 6.15 -9.90 9.74
C GLY A 145 6.32 -11.42 9.67
N ILE A 146 7.33 -11.90 8.94
CA ILE A 146 7.67 -13.33 8.86
C ILE A 146 8.66 -13.70 9.97
N ASN A 147 9.67 -12.85 10.17
CA ASN A 147 10.71 -13.05 11.17
C ASN A 147 10.82 -11.80 12.04
N GLY A 148 10.41 -11.90 13.30
CA GLY A 148 10.50 -10.83 14.28
C GLY A 148 11.94 -10.33 14.44
N ARG A 149 12.09 -9.03 14.70
CA ARG A 149 13.39 -8.38 14.91
C ARG A 149 13.40 -7.64 16.23
N SER A 150 14.52 -7.72 16.95
CA SER A 150 14.70 -6.96 18.18
C SER A 150 14.48 -5.47 17.95
N GLY A 151 13.76 -4.83 18.85
CA GLY A 151 13.40 -3.40 18.76
C GLY A 151 12.25 -3.07 17.79
N TRP A 152 11.67 -4.05 17.08
CA TRP A 152 10.60 -3.81 16.09
C TRP A 152 9.30 -4.52 16.46
N LEU A 153 8.98 -4.63 17.77
CA LEU A 153 7.85 -5.43 18.25
C LEU A 153 6.54 -5.04 17.58
N THR A 154 6.14 -3.77 17.69
CA THR A 154 4.85 -3.26 17.20
C THR A 154 4.74 -3.40 15.68
N TYR A 155 5.80 -3.02 14.98
CA TYR A 155 5.88 -3.15 13.52
C TYR A 155 5.81 -4.60 13.06
N SER A 156 6.64 -5.49 13.63
CA SER A 156 6.65 -6.91 13.26
C SER A 156 5.31 -7.57 13.51
N ALA A 157 4.69 -7.32 14.67
CA ALA A 157 3.36 -7.83 15.02
C ALA A 157 2.30 -7.33 14.04
N SER A 158 2.28 -6.03 13.72
CA SER A 158 1.33 -5.47 12.75
C SER A 158 1.49 -6.08 11.36
N LYS A 159 2.73 -6.30 10.89
CA LYS A 159 3.00 -6.88 9.57
C LYS A 159 2.73 -8.39 9.51
N ALA A 160 2.88 -9.13 10.62
CA ALA A 160 2.42 -10.51 10.74
C ALA A 160 0.88 -10.59 10.65
N ALA A 161 0.17 -9.66 11.31
CA ALA A 161 -1.28 -9.57 11.21
C ALA A 161 -1.75 -9.26 9.78
N VAL A 162 -1.05 -8.38 9.04
CA VAL A 162 -1.35 -8.10 7.61
C VAL A 162 -1.19 -9.34 6.74
N ILE A 163 -0.16 -10.17 6.99
CA ILE A 163 0.03 -11.43 6.25
C ILE A 163 -1.18 -12.34 6.46
N ASN A 164 -1.59 -12.57 7.71
CA ASN A 164 -2.73 -13.44 8.02
C ASN A 164 -4.06 -12.86 7.53
N MET A 165 -4.30 -11.56 7.73
CA MET A 165 -5.48 -10.86 7.19
C MET A 165 -5.58 -11.02 5.67
N SER A 166 -4.46 -10.97 4.96
CA SER A 166 -4.45 -11.15 3.51
C SER A 166 -4.86 -12.55 3.09
N GLN A 167 -4.49 -13.59 3.86
CA GLN A 167 -4.93 -14.98 3.63
C GLN A 167 -6.44 -15.10 3.78
N VAL A 168 -7.01 -14.53 4.84
CA VAL A 168 -8.48 -14.54 5.06
C VAL A 168 -9.20 -13.79 3.94
N MET A 169 -8.74 -12.59 3.58
CA MET A 169 -9.31 -11.84 2.46
C MET A 169 -9.26 -12.62 1.15
N ARG A 170 -8.19 -13.36 0.90
CA ARG A 170 -8.04 -14.20 -0.29
C ARG A 170 -9.12 -15.28 -0.35
N GLU A 171 -9.35 -16.00 0.75
CA GLU A 171 -10.37 -17.05 0.83
C GLU A 171 -11.79 -16.48 0.64
N GLU A 172 -12.11 -15.40 1.36
CA GLU A 172 -13.45 -14.81 1.33
C GLU A 172 -13.78 -14.14 0.00
N LEU A 173 -12.80 -13.51 -0.66
CA LEU A 173 -13.03 -12.75 -1.89
C LEU A 173 -12.84 -13.58 -3.17
N ALA A 174 -12.39 -14.83 -3.05
CA ALA A 174 -12.22 -15.72 -4.20
C ALA A 174 -13.53 -15.95 -4.97
N ILE A 175 -14.66 -16.01 -4.28
CA ILE A 175 -16.00 -16.17 -4.87
C ILE A 175 -16.36 -15.03 -5.85
N TYR A 176 -15.79 -13.84 -5.65
CA TYR A 176 -15.99 -12.68 -6.52
C TYR A 176 -14.93 -12.57 -7.63
N GLY A 177 -14.03 -13.55 -7.73
CA GLY A 177 -12.90 -13.52 -8.66
C GLY A 177 -11.81 -12.50 -8.28
N THR A 178 -11.83 -11.97 -7.06
CA THR A 178 -10.84 -11.04 -6.56
C THR A 178 -9.55 -11.78 -6.18
N ARG A 179 -8.43 -11.32 -6.66
CA ARG A 179 -7.10 -11.80 -6.24
C ARG A 179 -6.59 -10.94 -5.08
N VAL A 180 -6.12 -11.58 -4.03
CA VAL A 180 -5.46 -10.90 -2.92
C VAL A 180 -4.02 -11.39 -2.83
N VAL A 181 -3.08 -10.46 -2.89
CA VAL A 181 -1.64 -10.72 -2.80
C VAL A 181 -1.08 -10.01 -1.58
N CYS A 182 -0.42 -10.75 -0.72
CA CYS A 182 0.42 -10.18 0.32
C CYS A 182 1.85 -10.06 -0.20
N LEU A 183 2.43 -8.87 -0.14
CA LEU A 183 3.80 -8.62 -0.57
C LEU A 183 4.67 -8.26 0.64
N SER A 184 5.72 -9.02 0.88
CA SER A 184 6.66 -8.84 2.00
C SER A 184 8.02 -8.36 1.51
N PRO A 185 8.22 -7.03 1.34
CA PRO A 185 9.51 -6.49 0.97
C PRO A 185 10.55 -6.72 2.07
N GLY A 186 11.79 -6.99 1.63
CA GLY A 186 12.97 -6.91 2.46
C GLY A 186 13.48 -5.47 2.62
N ARG A 187 14.80 -5.32 2.76
CA ARG A 187 15.44 -4.01 2.89
C ARG A 187 15.23 -3.19 1.62
N THR A 188 14.49 -2.08 1.74
CA THR A 188 14.16 -1.18 0.63
C THR A 188 14.40 0.26 1.06
N ALA A 189 15.08 1.06 0.24
CA ALA A 189 15.51 2.43 0.51
C ALA A 189 14.32 3.40 0.58
N THR A 190 13.60 3.39 1.68
CA THR A 190 12.43 4.23 1.98
C THR A 190 12.66 5.08 3.23
N ALA A 191 11.85 6.11 3.43
CA ALA A 191 11.88 6.88 4.68
C ALA A 191 11.57 6.00 5.90
N LEU A 192 10.63 5.05 5.79
CA LEU A 192 10.33 4.08 6.85
C LEU A 192 11.55 3.20 7.16
N ARG A 193 12.28 2.74 6.14
CA ARG A 193 13.51 1.95 6.34
C ARG A 193 14.59 2.76 7.04
N ARG A 194 14.72 4.05 6.72
CA ARG A 194 15.67 4.95 7.40
C ARG A 194 15.37 5.09 8.89
N THR A 195 14.09 5.09 9.28
CA THR A 195 13.68 5.05 10.70
C THR A 195 14.06 3.73 11.37
N LEU A 196 13.90 2.61 10.68
CA LEU A 196 14.20 1.26 11.20
C LEU A 196 15.70 0.95 11.28
N ALA A 197 16.50 1.52 10.40
CA ALA A 197 17.94 1.27 10.29
C ALA A 197 18.66 2.54 9.78
N PRO A 198 18.86 3.54 10.64
CA PRO A 198 19.37 4.85 10.23
C PRO A 198 20.81 4.80 9.67
N ASP A 199 21.60 3.84 10.11
CA ASP A 199 23.01 3.69 9.71
C ASP A 199 23.20 2.85 8.44
N GLU A 200 22.11 2.35 7.84
CA GLU A 200 22.21 1.52 6.63
C GLU A 200 22.37 2.38 5.37
N ASP A 201 23.37 2.05 4.55
CA ASP A 201 23.57 2.72 3.26
C ASP A 201 22.43 2.36 2.28
N PRO A 202 21.61 3.35 1.89
CA PRO A 202 20.47 3.12 1.01
C PRO A 202 20.86 2.66 -0.40
N SER A 203 22.09 2.89 -0.84
CA SER A 203 22.57 2.46 -2.16
C SER A 203 22.83 0.94 -2.25
N THR A 204 22.98 0.28 -1.10
CA THR A 204 23.28 -1.16 -1.01
C THR A 204 22.07 -2.06 -0.91
N ILE A 205 20.86 -1.49 -0.93
CA ILE A 205 19.61 -2.21 -0.75
C ILE A 205 18.64 -1.93 -1.91
N MET A 206 17.55 -2.69 -1.99
CA MET A 206 16.53 -2.47 -3.02
C MET A 206 16.06 -1.02 -3.02
N GLN A 207 15.78 -0.51 -4.21
CA GLN A 207 15.13 0.78 -4.39
C GLN A 207 13.59 0.58 -4.44
N PRO A 208 12.79 1.62 -4.11
CA PRO A 208 11.33 1.55 -4.17
C PRO A 208 10.78 1.05 -5.51
N GLU A 209 11.44 1.39 -6.62
CA GLU A 209 11.07 0.99 -7.99
C GLU A 209 11.09 -0.53 -8.18
N HIS A 210 11.99 -1.24 -7.50
CA HIS A 210 12.06 -2.70 -7.59
C HIS A 210 10.79 -3.34 -7.04
N VAL A 211 10.29 -2.86 -5.91
CA VAL A 211 9.04 -3.33 -5.30
C VAL A 211 7.83 -2.90 -6.13
N ALA A 212 7.81 -1.65 -6.60
CA ALA A 212 6.75 -1.12 -7.44
C ALA A 212 6.61 -1.89 -8.77
N LYS A 213 7.74 -2.34 -9.36
CA LYS A 213 7.74 -3.19 -10.56
C LYS A 213 7.10 -4.55 -10.31
N VAL A 214 7.31 -5.14 -9.13
CA VAL A 214 6.63 -6.38 -8.74
C VAL A 214 5.13 -6.14 -8.58
N ILE A 215 4.71 -5.03 -7.95
CA ILE A 215 3.29 -4.66 -7.83
C ILE A 215 2.65 -4.48 -9.21
N GLU A 216 3.30 -3.77 -10.13
CA GLU A 216 2.87 -3.60 -11.52
C GLU A 216 2.70 -4.97 -12.22
N THR A 217 3.63 -5.90 -12.02
CA THR A 217 3.55 -7.25 -12.58
C THR A 217 2.29 -7.97 -12.11
N PHE A 218 1.91 -7.87 -10.83
CA PHE A 218 0.65 -8.46 -10.34
C PHE A 218 -0.60 -7.82 -10.95
N ALA A 219 -0.56 -6.52 -11.25
CA ALA A 219 -1.64 -5.81 -11.90
C ALA A 219 -1.73 -6.08 -13.41
N SER A 220 -0.67 -6.59 -14.03
CA SER A 220 -0.61 -6.91 -15.46
C SER A 220 -1.30 -8.24 -15.80
N PRO A 221 -1.56 -8.52 -17.10
CA PRO A 221 -2.15 -9.80 -17.52
C PRO A 221 -1.36 -11.03 -17.08
N VAL A 222 -0.02 -10.97 -17.07
CA VAL A 222 0.82 -12.08 -16.64
C VAL A 222 0.72 -12.33 -15.13
N GLY A 223 0.45 -11.32 -14.35
CA GLY A 223 0.27 -11.43 -12.90
C GLY A 223 -0.85 -12.38 -12.50
N ARG A 224 -1.85 -12.61 -13.38
CA ARG A 224 -2.96 -13.56 -13.13
C ARG A 224 -2.50 -15.00 -12.96
N PHE A 225 -1.32 -15.34 -13.48
CA PHE A 225 -0.75 -16.67 -13.38
C PHE A 225 0.17 -16.85 -12.17
N ILE A 226 0.40 -15.78 -11.40
CA ILE A 226 1.23 -15.84 -10.20
C ILE A 226 0.30 -16.07 -9.01
N ASP A 227 0.34 -17.28 -8.46
CA ASP A 227 -0.43 -17.67 -7.30
C ASP A 227 0.49 -17.87 -6.10
N SER A 228 0.33 -17.02 -5.09
CA SER A 228 1.05 -17.12 -3.82
C SER A 228 0.34 -16.34 -2.73
N GLU A 229 0.35 -16.88 -1.52
CA GLU A 229 -0.26 -16.25 -0.35
C GLU A 229 0.56 -15.08 0.17
N ASN A 230 1.88 -15.23 0.21
CA ASN A 230 2.80 -14.20 0.66
C ASN A 230 4.09 -14.21 -0.17
N ILE A 231 4.33 -13.15 -0.90
CA ILE A 231 5.46 -13.03 -1.81
C ILE A 231 6.56 -12.21 -1.16
N VAL A 232 7.70 -12.83 -0.95
CA VAL A 232 8.89 -12.17 -0.45
C VAL A 232 9.67 -11.55 -1.60
N VAL A 233 9.91 -10.24 -1.52
CA VAL A 233 10.75 -9.48 -2.46
C VAL A 233 12.02 -9.03 -1.74
N ARG A 234 13.15 -9.59 -2.11
CA ARG A 234 14.45 -9.25 -1.50
C ARG A 234 15.61 -9.53 -2.47
N GLN A 235 16.71 -8.81 -2.26
CA GLN A 235 18.04 -9.17 -2.77
C GLN A 235 18.63 -10.30 -1.93
#